data_6c6c7800799cf964157533abb0a1b218
#
_entry.id   6c6c7800799cf964157533abb0a1b218
#
_cell.length_a   1.000
_cell.length_b   1.000
_cell.length_c   1.000
_cell.angle_alpha   90.00
_cell.angle_beta   90.00
_cell.angle_gamma   90.00
#
_symmetry.space_group_name_H-M   'P 1'
#
loop_
_entity.id
_entity.type
_entity.pdbx_description
1 polymer ?
#
loop_
_entity_poly.entity_id
_entity_poly.type
_entity_poly.pdbx_seq_one_letter_code
_entity_poly.pdbx_strand_id
1 'polypeptide(L)'
;MLKINKLKKIKSNFPVIVGEQIISKKVCNSLIKEISNSKNFDDMIMGGRSRINKGSKNFNKYISSSKISKKLFATFNTESFYKKIDKKFKTEFKANTWESLFKPKIFNKKKYTLKRKVNSKELKRLLGKNYKNPNLNLDIDFSVSKGGYRLRPHRDDINRIYNFLIYLTDIPKKNGGSLTLYKKKANRNLRKSFRRFPKINELDKLMEFTPKQGSVIFFKSTPNSYHGVKRSKEKECPKRFFIYG
;
A
#
# COMPACT_ATOMS: atom_id res chain seq x y z
N MET A 1 14.79 -11.43 -7.48
CA MET A 1 14.52 -9.97 -7.42
C MET A 1 14.13 -9.53 -6.01
N LEU A 2 13.15 -10.18 -5.38
CA LEU A 2 12.66 -9.85 -4.02
C LEU A 2 13.14 -10.88 -3.00
N LYS A 3 13.78 -10.42 -1.92
CA LYS A 3 14.25 -11.26 -0.81
C LYS A 3 13.14 -11.40 0.26
N ILE A 4 12.03 -12.08 -0.07
CA ILE A 4 10.83 -12.21 0.79
C ILE A 4 11.16 -12.84 2.16
N ASN A 5 12.18 -13.69 2.24
CA ASN A 5 12.64 -14.30 3.49
C ASN A 5 13.09 -13.25 4.53
N LYS A 6 13.58 -12.10 4.10
CA LYS A 6 14.01 -10.99 4.97
C LYS A 6 12.85 -10.18 5.55
N LEU A 7 11.61 -10.40 5.10
CA LEU A 7 10.45 -9.72 5.65
C LEU A 7 10.17 -10.21 7.07
N LYS A 8 10.01 -9.27 8.00
CA LYS A 8 9.74 -9.50 9.41
C LYS A 8 8.41 -8.84 9.80
N LYS A 9 7.64 -9.52 10.64
CA LYS A 9 6.46 -8.97 11.27
C LYS A 9 6.87 -7.99 12.36
N ILE A 10 6.12 -6.92 12.51
CA ILE A 10 6.29 -5.96 13.59
C ILE A 10 5.03 -5.88 14.44
N LYS A 11 5.19 -5.58 15.73
CA LYS A 11 4.07 -5.37 16.64
C LYS A 11 3.38 -4.04 16.32
N SER A 12 2.11 -4.10 15.94
CA SER A 12 1.28 -2.92 15.64
C SER A 12 -0.20 -3.22 15.84
N ASN A 13 -1.07 -2.21 15.75
CA ASN A 13 -2.53 -2.36 15.93
C ASN A 13 -3.23 -3.09 14.76
N PHE A 14 -2.53 -3.32 13.68
CA PHE A 14 -2.98 -4.07 12.53
C PHE A 14 -1.77 -4.79 11.90
N PRO A 15 -1.98 -5.85 11.12
CA PRO A 15 -0.89 -6.65 10.61
C PRO A 15 0.04 -5.86 9.68
N VAL A 16 1.32 -5.77 10.05
CA VAL A 16 2.37 -5.10 9.29
C VAL A 16 3.60 -5.99 9.21
N ILE A 17 4.18 -6.10 8.02
CA ILE A 17 5.48 -6.73 7.78
C ILE A 17 6.39 -5.75 7.06
N VAL A 18 7.63 -5.75 7.43
CA VAL A 18 8.64 -4.83 6.87
C VAL A 18 9.92 -5.59 6.53
N GLY A 19 10.71 -5.02 5.66
CA GLY A 19 12.04 -5.51 5.40
C GLY A 19 12.92 -4.45 4.76
N GLU A 20 14.18 -4.45 5.15
CA GLU A 20 15.19 -3.63 4.54
C GLU A 20 15.99 -4.45 3.49
N GLN A 21 16.50 -3.78 2.47
CA GLN A 21 17.25 -4.41 1.38
C GLN A 21 16.54 -5.62 0.73
N ILE A 22 15.20 -5.55 0.67
CA ILE A 22 14.36 -6.55 0.01
C ILE A 22 14.60 -6.54 -1.50
N ILE A 23 14.87 -5.36 -2.04
CA ILE A 23 15.31 -5.13 -3.42
C ILE A 23 16.72 -4.58 -3.39
N SER A 24 17.60 -5.11 -4.25
CA SER A 24 18.98 -4.62 -4.32
C SER A 24 19.06 -3.19 -4.85
N LYS A 25 20.07 -2.42 -4.43
CA LYS A 25 20.31 -1.05 -4.93
C LYS A 25 20.39 -1.00 -6.47
N LYS A 26 21.07 -1.99 -7.09
CA LYS A 26 21.13 -2.11 -8.56
C LYS A 26 19.75 -2.15 -9.20
N VAL A 27 18.84 -2.97 -8.67
CA VAL A 27 17.46 -3.07 -9.18
C VAL A 27 16.67 -1.78 -8.91
N CYS A 28 16.82 -1.17 -7.74
CA CYS A 28 16.19 0.12 -7.44
C CYS A 28 16.63 1.20 -8.43
N ASN A 29 17.94 1.32 -8.69
CA ASN A 29 18.46 2.30 -9.64
C ASN A 29 17.94 2.07 -11.06
N SER A 30 17.84 0.81 -11.49
CA SER A 30 17.24 0.47 -12.78
C SER A 30 15.76 0.88 -12.85
N LEU A 31 14.98 0.62 -11.79
CA LEU A 31 13.58 1.06 -11.68
C LEU A 31 13.45 2.59 -11.71
N ILE A 32 14.31 3.30 -10.98
CA ILE A 32 14.37 4.77 -11.00
C ILE A 32 14.61 5.27 -12.42
N LYS A 33 15.59 4.69 -13.13
CA LYS A 33 15.89 5.07 -14.52
C LYS A 33 14.68 4.84 -15.43
N GLU A 34 14.02 3.68 -15.33
CA GLU A 34 12.83 3.38 -16.13
C GLU A 34 11.68 4.37 -15.83
N ILE A 35 11.42 4.67 -14.54
CA ILE A 35 10.39 5.63 -14.14
C ILE A 35 10.74 7.05 -14.60
N SER A 36 12.01 7.47 -14.44
CA SER A 36 12.46 8.81 -14.83
C SER A 36 12.39 9.05 -16.34
N ASN A 37 12.67 8.02 -17.14
CA ASN A 37 12.62 8.08 -18.59
C ASN A 37 11.19 8.04 -19.14
N SER A 38 10.22 7.69 -18.32
CA SER A 38 8.83 7.69 -18.74
C SER A 38 8.33 9.13 -18.93
N LYS A 39 7.83 9.40 -20.14
CA LYS A 39 7.13 10.66 -20.46
C LYS A 39 5.62 10.59 -20.18
N ASN A 40 5.12 9.43 -19.81
CA ASN A 40 3.70 9.09 -19.75
C ASN A 40 3.25 8.88 -18.31
N PHE A 41 3.35 9.92 -17.49
CA PHE A 41 2.68 9.89 -16.19
C PHE A 41 1.19 10.17 -16.38
N ASP A 42 0.38 9.50 -15.58
CA ASP A 42 -1.00 9.90 -15.38
C ASP A 42 -1.03 11.24 -14.63
N ASP A 43 -2.16 11.94 -14.68
CA ASP A 43 -2.30 13.24 -14.06
C ASP A 43 -1.78 13.29 -12.63
N MET A 44 -1.24 14.44 -12.25
CA MET A 44 -0.68 14.66 -10.92
C MET A 44 -1.75 14.51 -9.85
N ILE A 45 -1.57 13.48 -9.01
CA ILE A 45 -2.44 13.27 -7.87
C ILE A 45 -2.03 14.21 -6.73
N MET A 46 -3.00 14.51 -5.88
CA MET A 46 -2.87 15.37 -4.71
C MET A 46 -1.46 15.39 -4.10
N GLY A 47 -0.92 16.58 -3.90
CA GLY A 47 0.29 16.79 -3.12
C GLY A 47 1.61 16.58 -3.85
N GLY A 48 1.67 16.69 -5.18
CA GLY A 48 2.93 16.68 -5.92
C GLY A 48 3.46 15.28 -6.24
N ARG A 49 2.59 14.27 -6.34
CA ARG A 49 2.90 12.92 -6.78
C ARG A 49 2.45 12.71 -8.23
N SER A 50 3.37 12.31 -9.08
CA SER A 50 3.06 11.76 -10.42
C SER A 50 3.13 10.23 -10.35
N ARG A 51 2.26 9.54 -11.08
CA ARG A 51 2.19 8.07 -11.08
C ARG A 51 1.91 7.50 -12.46
N ILE A 52 2.29 6.25 -12.65
CA ILE A 52 1.89 5.39 -13.75
C ILE A 52 1.09 4.26 -13.12
N ASN A 53 -0.23 4.34 -13.23
CA ASN A 53 -1.15 3.44 -12.53
C ASN A 53 -1.61 2.29 -13.41
N LYS A 54 -1.65 1.07 -12.86
CA LYS A 54 -2.26 -0.07 -13.54
C LYS A 54 -3.72 0.24 -13.87
N GLY A 55 -4.08 0.01 -15.13
CA GLY A 55 -5.40 0.33 -15.68
C GLY A 55 -5.43 1.61 -16.52
N SER A 56 -4.38 2.44 -16.45
CA SER A 56 -4.23 3.57 -17.37
C SER A 56 -3.67 3.13 -18.72
N LYS A 57 -3.94 3.91 -19.77
CA LYS A 57 -3.30 3.71 -21.08
C LYS A 57 -1.77 3.82 -21.01
N ASN A 58 -1.28 4.67 -20.13
CA ASN A 58 0.14 4.92 -19.93
C ASN A 58 0.86 3.72 -19.29
N PHE A 59 0.19 2.96 -18.43
CA PHE A 59 0.75 1.79 -17.80
C PHE A 59 1.18 0.73 -18.80
N ASN A 60 0.34 0.42 -19.78
CA ASN A 60 0.66 -0.59 -20.80
C ASN A 60 1.87 -0.18 -21.64
N LYS A 61 1.94 1.09 -22.05
CA LYS A 61 3.10 1.64 -22.76
C LYS A 61 4.36 1.56 -21.92
N TYR A 62 4.27 1.95 -20.65
CA TYR A 62 5.39 1.92 -19.70
C TYR A 62 5.90 0.49 -19.49
N ILE A 63 5.02 -0.45 -19.17
CA ILE A 63 5.40 -1.85 -18.90
C ILE A 63 5.98 -2.54 -20.14
N SER A 64 5.50 -2.24 -21.36
CA SER A 64 6.04 -2.83 -22.58
C SER A 64 7.48 -2.40 -22.86
N SER A 65 7.84 -1.17 -22.50
CA SER A 65 9.19 -0.60 -22.72
C SER A 65 10.13 -0.74 -21.53
N SER A 66 9.67 -1.21 -20.37
CA SER A 66 10.40 -1.20 -19.09
C SER A 66 10.67 -2.62 -18.60
N LYS A 67 11.86 -3.16 -18.91
CA LYS A 67 12.24 -4.56 -18.63
C LYS A 67 12.14 -4.93 -17.16
N ILE A 68 12.66 -4.09 -16.25
CA ILE A 68 12.74 -4.39 -14.83
C ILE A 68 11.37 -4.20 -14.16
N SER A 69 10.64 -3.14 -14.52
CA SER A 69 9.28 -2.89 -14.05
C SER A 69 8.31 -3.99 -14.51
N LYS A 70 8.43 -4.45 -15.75
CA LYS A 70 7.68 -5.60 -16.28
C LYS A 70 7.94 -6.87 -15.47
N LYS A 71 9.22 -7.17 -15.19
CA LYS A 71 9.61 -8.34 -14.38
C LYS A 71 9.09 -8.22 -12.94
N LEU A 72 9.16 -7.03 -12.35
CA LEU A 72 8.62 -6.79 -11.01
C LEU A 72 7.11 -6.97 -10.99
N PHE A 73 6.41 -6.34 -11.92
CA PHE A 73 4.95 -6.49 -12.06
C PHE A 73 4.55 -7.95 -12.21
N ALA A 74 5.18 -8.69 -13.11
CA ALA A 74 4.92 -10.11 -13.30
C ALA A 74 5.13 -10.92 -12.02
N THR A 75 6.18 -10.61 -11.22
CA THR A 75 6.43 -11.27 -9.93
C THR A 75 5.31 -11.01 -8.93
N PHE A 76 4.84 -9.78 -8.83
CA PHE A 76 3.75 -9.41 -7.91
C PHE A 76 2.39 -9.95 -8.35
N ASN A 77 2.18 -10.10 -9.65
CA ASN A 77 0.90 -10.56 -10.23
C ASN A 77 0.82 -12.10 -10.30
N THR A 78 1.34 -12.80 -9.30
CA THR A 78 1.29 -14.27 -9.22
C THR A 78 0.65 -14.75 -7.93
N GLU A 79 -0.11 -15.83 -8.03
CA GLU A 79 -0.70 -16.50 -6.86
C GLU A 79 0.39 -16.94 -5.85
N SER A 80 1.53 -17.43 -6.36
CA SER A 80 2.67 -17.82 -5.53
C SER A 80 3.19 -16.67 -4.66
N PHE A 81 3.25 -15.46 -5.21
CA PHE A 81 3.65 -14.28 -4.45
C PHE A 81 2.65 -13.98 -3.32
N TYR A 82 1.35 -13.96 -3.61
CA TYR A 82 0.31 -13.75 -2.60
C TYR A 82 0.36 -14.79 -1.49
N LYS A 83 0.49 -16.07 -1.84
CA LYS A 83 0.63 -17.16 -0.85
C LYS A 83 1.83 -16.93 0.09
N LYS A 84 2.97 -16.47 -0.46
CA LYS A 84 4.16 -16.17 0.33
C LYS A 84 3.95 -15.00 1.28
N ILE A 85 3.32 -13.92 0.82
CA ILE A 85 3.01 -12.75 1.65
C ILE A 85 1.98 -13.10 2.71
N ASP A 86 0.91 -13.80 2.35
CA ASP A 86 -0.12 -14.23 3.29
C ASP A 86 0.45 -15.12 4.40
N LYS A 87 1.33 -16.08 4.05
CA LYS A 87 2.06 -16.90 5.03
C LYS A 87 2.91 -16.05 6.00
N LYS A 88 3.48 -14.93 5.55
CA LYS A 88 4.25 -14.01 6.41
C LYS A 88 3.36 -13.26 7.39
N PHE A 89 2.14 -12.91 7.00
CA PHE A 89 1.19 -12.30 7.92
C PHE A 89 0.72 -13.27 9.01
N LYS A 90 0.81 -14.57 8.79
CA LYS A 90 0.39 -15.67 9.70
C LYS A 90 -0.76 -15.31 10.64
N THR A 91 -1.90 -15.97 10.44
CA THR A 91 -2.95 -16.22 11.45
C THR A 91 -3.68 -15.04 12.10
N GLU A 92 -3.34 -13.79 11.89
CA GLU A 92 -4.07 -12.67 12.49
C GLU A 92 -5.32 -12.27 11.69
N PHE A 93 -6.03 -13.24 11.14
CA PHE A 93 -7.41 -13.06 10.70
C PHE A 93 -8.39 -12.92 11.88
N LYS A 94 -7.89 -12.92 13.12
CA LYS A 94 -8.71 -13.06 14.32
C LYS A 94 -9.19 -11.73 14.75
N ALA A 95 -9.54 -10.83 14.72
CA ALA A 95 -10.17 -9.63 15.25
C ALA A 95 -9.64 -8.35 14.57
N ASN A 96 -10.54 -7.50 14.20
CA ASN A 96 -10.29 -6.19 13.62
C ASN A 96 -9.86 -6.14 12.13
N THR A 97 -10.09 -7.19 11.36
CA THR A 97 -10.02 -7.13 9.90
C THR A 97 -11.38 -6.81 9.31
N TRP A 98 -11.44 -6.33 8.07
CA TRP A 98 -12.72 -6.15 7.40
C TRP A 98 -13.51 -7.44 7.32
N GLU A 99 -12.80 -8.56 7.17
CA GLU A 99 -13.36 -9.89 7.14
C GLU A 99 -14.08 -10.24 8.44
N SER A 100 -13.48 -9.97 9.61
CA SER A 100 -14.08 -10.29 10.91
C SER A 100 -15.35 -9.49 11.21
N LEU A 101 -15.43 -8.27 10.69
CA LEU A 101 -16.60 -7.41 10.88
C LEU A 101 -17.83 -7.86 10.11
N PHE A 102 -17.62 -8.60 9.02
CA PHE A 102 -18.67 -8.99 8.09
C PHE A 102 -19.04 -10.46 8.12
N LYS A 103 -18.58 -11.20 9.15
CA LYS A 103 -18.78 -12.65 9.29
C LYS A 103 -18.57 -13.41 7.97
N PRO A 104 -17.41 -13.38 7.40
CA PRO A 104 -17.21 -14.00 6.11
C PRO A 104 -16.73 -15.43 6.22
N LYS A 105 -17.40 -16.33 5.54
CA LYS A 105 -16.80 -17.56 5.00
C LYS A 105 -16.00 -17.16 3.74
N ILE A 106 -14.83 -16.49 3.89
CA ILE A 106 -14.33 -15.63 2.84
C ILE A 106 -13.16 -16.18 2.08
N PHE A 107 -12.35 -17.01 2.66
CA PHE A 107 -11.20 -17.57 1.96
C PHE A 107 -11.42 -19.03 1.62
N ASN A 108 -11.82 -19.27 0.38
CA ASN A 108 -11.60 -20.59 -0.17
C ASN A 108 -10.10 -20.71 -0.46
N LYS A 109 -9.38 -21.51 0.32
CA LYS A 109 -7.92 -21.73 0.21
C LYS A 109 -7.47 -22.21 -1.19
N LYS A 110 -8.38 -22.68 -2.02
CA LYS A 110 -8.08 -23.21 -3.37
C LYS A 110 -8.18 -22.16 -4.49
N LYS A 111 -8.95 -21.07 -4.28
CA LYS A 111 -9.03 -19.95 -5.23
C LYS A 111 -9.08 -18.69 -4.39
N TYR A 112 -8.20 -17.72 -4.63
CA TYR A 112 -8.22 -16.39 -3.99
C TYR A 112 -9.46 -15.59 -4.43
N THR A 113 -10.61 -16.19 -4.33
CA THR A 113 -11.91 -15.58 -4.58
C THR A 113 -12.52 -15.17 -3.25
N LEU A 114 -12.72 -13.90 -3.09
CA LEU A 114 -13.46 -13.36 -1.96
C LEU A 114 -14.96 -13.65 -2.16
N LYS A 115 -15.48 -14.70 -1.56
CA LYS A 115 -16.94 -14.89 -1.43
C LYS A 115 -17.40 -14.13 -0.20
N ARG A 116 -18.05 -12.98 -0.37
CA ARG A 116 -18.63 -12.18 0.74
C ARG A 116 -20.14 -12.29 0.74
N LYS A 117 -20.75 -12.71 1.85
CA LYS A 117 -22.12 -12.33 2.19
C LYS A 117 -22.08 -10.98 2.88
N VAL A 118 -22.46 -9.94 2.19
CA VAL A 118 -22.50 -8.59 2.74
C VAL A 118 -23.94 -8.24 3.05
N ASN A 119 -24.24 -8.05 4.32
CA ASN A 119 -25.61 -7.79 4.78
C ASN A 119 -25.96 -6.30 4.89
N SER A 120 -25.02 -5.36 4.69
CA SER A 120 -25.30 -3.94 4.80
C SER A 120 -25.42 -3.24 3.45
N LYS A 121 -26.40 -2.33 3.32
CA LYS A 121 -26.58 -1.46 2.13
C LYS A 121 -25.31 -0.67 1.80
N GLU A 122 -24.60 -0.20 2.85
CA GLU A 122 -23.38 0.59 2.69
C GLU A 122 -22.24 -0.23 2.07
N LEU A 123 -22.09 -1.48 2.48
CA LEU A 123 -21.10 -2.36 1.93
C LEU A 123 -21.40 -2.74 0.47
N LYS A 124 -22.66 -2.97 0.14
CA LYS A 124 -23.09 -3.21 -1.25
C LYS A 124 -22.75 -2.02 -2.14
N ARG A 125 -22.94 -0.79 -1.63
CA ARG A 125 -22.58 0.44 -2.33
C ARG A 125 -21.07 0.59 -2.51
N LEU A 126 -20.28 0.28 -1.48
CA LEU A 126 -18.82 0.41 -1.49
C LEU A 126 -18.13 -0.64 -2.37
N LEU A 127 -18.69 -1.84 -2.45
CA LEU A 127 -18.14 -2.93 -3.26
C LEU A 127 -18.58 -2.91 -4.72
N GLY A 128 -19.61 -2.11 -5.05
CA GLY A 128 -20.14 -1.98 -6.41
C GLY A 128 -20.62 -3.29 -7.03
N LYS A 129 -20.65 -3.32 -8.36
CA LYS A 129 -21.14 -4.50 -9.14
C LYS A 129 -20.24 -5.75 -9.00
N ASN A 130 -18.97 -5.57 -8.62
CA ASN A 130 -18.00 -6.67 -8.48
C ASN A 130 -18.07 -7.41 -7.14
N TYR A 131 -19.01 -7.07 -6.33
CA TYR A 131 -19.26 -7.64 -5.02
C TYR A 131 -19.56 -9.15 -5.05
N LYS A 132 -20.14 -9.68 -6.13
CA LYS A 132 -20.57 -11.09 -6.19
C LYS A 132 -19.44 -12.10 -6.29
N ASN A 133 -18.36 -11.78 -7.00
CA ASN A 133 -17.19 -12.63 -7.17
C ASN A 133 -15.90 -11.80 -7.30
N PRO A 134 -15.42 -11.17 -6.23
CA PRO A 134 -14.19 -10.39 -6.31
C PRO A 134 -13.00 -11.32 -6.47
N ASN A 135 -12.32 -11.23 -7.61
CA ASN A 135 -11.00 -11.81 -7.79
C ASN A 135 -9.94 -10.89 -7.16
N LEU A 136 -8.89 -11.48 -6.60
CA LEU A 136 -7.71 -10.71 -6.20
C LEU A 136 -7.01 -10.16 -7.44
N ASN A 137 -6.97 -8.84 -7.54
CA ASN A 137 -6.25 -8.14 -8.58
C ASN A 137 -5.13 -7.33 -7.96
N LEU A 138 -3.98 -7.35 -8.61
CA LEU A 138 -2.89 -6.45 -8.27
C LEU A 138 -3.25 -5.03 -8.75
N ASP A 139 -3.32 -4.09 -7.82
CA ASP A 139 -3.26 -2.66 -8.09
C ASP A 139 -1.83 -2.20 -7.82
N ILE A 140 -1.20 -1.49 -8.76
CA ILE A 140 0.20 -1.07 -8.65
C ILE A 140 0.44 0.26 -9.35
N ASP A 141 1.14 1.14 -8.65
CA ASP A 141 1.57 2.44 -9.12
C ASP A 141 3.11 2.53 -9.11
N PHE A 142 3.70 2.93 -10.23
CA PHE A 142 5.08 3.41 -10.28
C PHE A 142 5.06 4.92 -10.12
N SER A 143 5.73 5.43 -9.10
CA SER A 143 5.48 6.80 -8.63
C SER A 143 6.74 7.58 -8.40
N VAL A 144 6.64 8.88 -8.67
CA VAL A 144 7.62 9.89 -8.25
C VAL A 144 6.90 11.04 -7.54
N SER A 145 7.47 11.51 -6.44
CA SER A 145 7.01 12.74 -5.79
C SER A 145 8.15 13.73 -5.62
N LYS A 146 7.78 15.00 -5.69
CA LYS A 146 8.67 16.14 -5.44
C LYS A 146 8.55 16.60 -3.98
N GLY A 147 9.29 17.62 -3.61
CA GLY A 147 9.11 18.32 -2.34
C GLY A 147 7.68 18.81 -2.14
N GLY A 148 7.26 18.96 -0.89
CA GLY A 148 5.90 19.32 -0.53
C GLY A 148 4.90 18.16 -0.50
N TYR A 149 5.26 16.98 -1.02
CA TYR A 149 4.38 15.82 -1.02
C TYR A 149 3.93 15.46 0.40
N ARG A 150 2.64 15.29 0.55
CA ARG A 150 2.00 14.82 1.78
C ARG A 150 0.80 13.95 1.47
N LEU A 151 0.49 13.06 2.38
CA LEU A 151 -0.77 12.32 2.36
C LEU A 151 -1.35 12.36 3.78
N ARG A 152 -2.50 13.03 3.94
CA ARG A 152 -3.16 13.10 5.24
C ARG A 152 -3.52 11.72 5.75
N PRO A 153 -3.59 11.51 7.08
CA PRO A 153 -4.00 10.24 7.65
C PRO A 153 -5.33 9.76 7.09
N HIS A 154 -5.33 8.52 6.64
CA HIS A 154 -6.52 7.84 6.11
C HIS A 154 -6.37 6.34 6.28
N ARG A 155 -7.42 5.62 6.08
CA ARG A 155 -7.40 4.19 5.79
C ARG A 155 -7.78 3.97 4.34
N ASP A 156 -7.26 2.92 3.76
CA ASP A 156 -7.63 2.56 2.41
C ASP A 156 -9.06 2.03 2.31
N ASP A 157 -9.49 1.89 1.08
CA ASP A 157 -10.81 1.37 0.78
C ASP A 157 -10.94 -0.09 1.24
N ILE A 158 -12.14 -0.47 1.59
CA ILE A 158 -12.50 -1.83 1.99
C ILE A 158 -12.18 -2.89 0.93
N ASN A 159 -12.07 -2.47 -0.34
CA ASN A 159 -11.70 -3.35 -1.45
C ASN A 159 -10.22 -3.75 -1.45
N ARG A 160 -9.37 -3.04 -0.71
CA ARG A 160 -7.96 -3.41 -0.55
C ARG A 160 -7.81 -4.44 0.55
N ILE A 161 -7.06 -5.50 0.27
CA ILE A 161 -6.75 -6.55 1.24
C ILE A 161 -5.38 -6.31 1.84
N TYR A 162 -4.41 -6.08 0.97
CA TYR A 162 -3.05 -5.74 1.33
C TYR A 162 -2.66 -4.44 0.66
N ASN A 163 -1.85 -3.69 1.35
CA ASN A 163 -1.15 -2.55 0.79
C ASN A 163 0.34 -2.80 0.88
N PHE A 164 1.09 -2.32 -0.09
CA PHE A 164 2.54 -2.34 -0.03
C PHE A 164 3.13 -1.02 -0.51
N LEU A 165 4.29 -0.71 0.04
CA LEU A 165 5.08 0.43 -0.34
C LEU A 165 6.54 -0.01 -0.44
N ILE A 166 7.12 0.19 -1.62
CA ILE A 166 8.52 -0.09 -1.92
C ILE A 166 9.22 1.24 -2.12
N TYR A 167 10.23 1.52 -1.32
CA TYR A 167 11.06 2.70 -1.48
C TYR A 167 12.21 2.43 -2.44
N LEU A 168 12.33 3.25 -3.47
CA LEU A 168 13.41 3.14 -4.45
C LEU A 168 14.54 4.15 -4.19
N THR A 169 14.28 5.17 -3.35
CA THR A 169 15.25 6.21 -2.96
C THR A 169 15.33 6.32 -1.45
N ASP A 170 16.50 6.73 -0.97
CA ASP A 170 16.68 7.19 0.41
C ASP A 170 16.16 8.63 0.55
N ILE A 171 15.40 8.90 1.61
CA ILE A 171 15.00 10.25 1.99
C ILE A 171 15.41 10.44 3.45
N PRO A 172 16.32 11.36 3.75
CA PRO A 172 16.71 11.65 5.13
C PRO A 172 15.50 12.05 5.98
N LYS A 173 15.47 11.58 7.23
CA LYS A 173 14.33 11.83 8.15
C LYS A 173 14.03 13.33 8.32
N LYS A 174 15.07 14.17 8.33
CA LYS A 174 14.96 15.64 8.40
C LYS A 174 14.17 16.24 7.24
N ASN A 175 14.12 15.57 6.10
CA ASN A 175 13.41 16.03 4.89
C ASN A 175 11.93 15.58 4.84
N GLY A 176 11.44 14.83 5.83
CA GLY A 176 10.06 14.35 5.85
C GLY A 176 9.82 13.18 4.92
N GLY A 177 8.60 13.07 4.39
CA GLY A 177 8.24 11.98 3.44
C GLY A 177 8.09 10.60 4.06
N SER A 178 8.22 10.46 5.37
CA SER A 178 8.04 9.19 6.08
C SER A 178 6.59 8.73 6.04
N LEU A 179 6.39 7.41 5.88
CA LEU A 179 5.10 6.77 6.13
C LEU A 179 4.87 6.71 7.64
N THR A 180 3.76 7.22 8.09
CA THR A 180 3.34 7.15 9.50
C THR A 180 2.13 6.26 9.63
N LEU A 181 2.18 5.31 10.55
CA LEU A 181 1.04 4.50 10.97
C LEU A 181 0.42 5.11 12.23
N TYR A 182 -0.91 5.01 12.32
CA TYR A 182 -1.68 5.61 13.39
C TYR A 182 -2.64 4.59 14.01
N LYS A 183 -3.01 4.82 15.27
CA LYS A 183 -4.15 4.19 15.95
C LYS A 183 -5.21 5.25 16.27
N LYS A 184 -6.46 4.84 16.32
CA LYS A 184 -7.51 5.69 16.89
C LYS A 184 -7.27 5.89 18.38
N LYS A 185 -7.48 7.11 18.84
CA LYS A 185 -7.58 7.39 20.28
C LYS A 185 -8.73 6.61 20.91
N ALA A 186 -8.62 6.31 22.20
CA ALA A 186 -9.60 5.48 22.91
C ALA A 186 -10.98 6.15 23.13
N ASN A 187 -11.23 7.30 22.56
CA ASN A 187 -12.49 8.02 22.69
C ASN A 187 -13.67 7.17 22.19
N ARG A 188 -14.68 6.98 23.04
CA ARG A 188 -15.87 6.12 22.80
C ARG A 188 -16.61 6.44 21.51
N ASN A 189 -16.68 7.71 21.11
CA ASN A 189 -17.39 8.17 19.92
C ASN A 189 -16.69 7.77 18.60
N LEU A 190 -15.38 7.57 18.63
CA LEU A 190 -14.61 7.18 17.47
C LEU A 190 -14.58 5.67 17.21
N ARG A 191 -14.84 4.85 18.22
CA ARG A 191 -14.90 3.38 18.07
C ARG A 191 -15.94 2.94 17.05
N LYS A 192 -17.05 3.69 16.92
CA LYS A 192 -18.14 3.41 15.99
C LYS A 192 -17.97 4.06 14.61
N SER A 193 -17.03 4.98 14.45
CA SER A 193 -16.82 5.70 13.21
C SER A 193 -15.85 4.96 12.30
N PHE A 194 -16.35 4.48 11.16
CA PHE A 194 -15.53 3.92 10.06
C PHE A 194 -15.08 5.00 9.06
N ARG A 195 -14.88 6.23 9.54
CA ARG A 195 -14.48 7.36 8.72
C ARG A 195 -13.16 7.06 8.02
N ARG A 196 -13.13 7.20 6.69
CA ARG A 196 -11.92 6.97 5.89
C ARG A 196 -10.83 8.00 6.20
N PHE A 197 -11.22 9.25 6.42
CA PHE A 197 -10.34 10.39 6.68
C PHE A 197 -10.67 10.98 8.07
N PRO A 198 -10.08 10.48 9.14
CA PRO A 198 -10.26 11.04 10.48
C PRO A 198 -9.55 12.39 10.61
N LYS A 199 -9.91 13.17 11.61
CA LYS A 199 -9.13 14.35 12.01
C LYS A 199 -7.82 13.88 12.67
N ILE A 200 -6.75 14.65 12.52
CA ILE A 200 -5.43 14.27 13.09
C ILE A 200 -5.45 14.16 14.61
N ASN A 201 -6.24 15.00 15.30
CA ASN A 201 -6.40 14.96 16.74
C ASN A 201 -7.17 13.72 17.25
N GLU A 202 -7.81 12.97 16.36
CA GLU A 202 -8.49 11.70 16.67
C GLU A 202 -7.55 10.50 16.62
N LEU A 203 -6.29 10.73 16.27
CA LEU A 203 -5.29 9.69 16.06
C LEU A 203 -4.07 9.89 16.96
N ASP A 204 -3.51 8.77 17.41
CA ASP A 204 -2.17 8.70 17.98
C ASP A 204 -1.21 8.13 16.95
N LYS A 205 -0.03 8.71 16.88
CA LYS A 205 1.06 8.17 16.07
C LYS A 205 1.56 6.87 16.73
N LEU A 206 1.64 5.79 15.92
CA LEU A 206 2.19 4.51 16.35
C LEU A 206 3.66 4.38 16.02
N MET A 207 3.97 4.55 14.75
CA MET A 207 5.33 4.39 14.24
C MET A 207 5.52 5.14 12.92
N GLU A 208 6.77 5.32 12.56
CA GLU A 208 7.17 6.05 11.37
C GLU A 208 8.26 5.29 10.63
N PHE A 209 8.09 5.17 9.31
CA PHE A 209 9.06 4.52 8.42
C PHE A 209 9.67 5.56 7.51
N THR A 210 10.92 5.83 7.73
CA THR A 210 11.72 6.68 6.85
C THR A 210 12.02 5.94 5.54
N PRO A 211 11.85 6.57 4.37
CA PRO A 211 12.18 5.94 3.11
C PRO A 211 13.65 5.52 3.04
N LYS A 212 13.90 4.24 2.90
CA LYS A 212 15.22 3.65 2.66
C LYS A 212 15.20 2.86 1.37
N GLN A 213 16.18 3.06 0.50
CA GLN A 213 16.26 2.37 -0.78
C GLN A 213 16.24 0.85 -0.61
N GLY A 214 15.34 0.20 -1.36
CA GLY A 214 15.16 -1.25 -1.31
C GLY A 214 14.34 -1.76 -0.13
N SER A 215 13.88 -0.88 0.77
CA SER A 215 12.98 -1.29 1.85
C SER A 215 11.54 -1.44 1.36
N VAL A 216 10.81 -2.33 2.02
CA VAL A 216 9.43 -2.66 1.68
C VAL A 216 8.61 -2.74 2.95
N ILE A 217 7.39 -2.22 2.87
CA ILE A 217 6.38 -2.30 3.91
C ILE A 217 5.14 -2.91 3.28
N PHE A 218 4.62 -3.96 3.90
CA PHE A 218 3.28 -4.49 3.60
C PHE A 218 2.41 -4.34 4.84
N PHE A 219 1.15 -4.00 4.65
CA PHE A 219 0.17 -4.01 5.72
C PHE A 219 -1.21 -4.41 5.22
N LYS A 220 -1.98 -5.05 6.11
CA LYS A 220 -3.38 -5.38 5.80
C LYS A 220 -4.26 -4.15 5.91
N SER A 221 -5.17 -4.01 4.96
CA SER A 221 -6.26 -3.06 5.08
C SER A 221 -7.25 -3.56 6.13
N THR A 222 -7.47 -2.76 7.16
CA THR A 222 -8.41 -3.03 8.26
C THR A 222 -9.17 -1.76 8.61
N PRO A 223 -10.25 -1.83 9.41
CA PRO A 223 -10.94 -0.65 9.90
C PRO A 223 -10.04 0.33 10.66
N ASN A 224 -8.91 -0.18 11.17
CA ASN A 224 -7.98 0.56 12.03
C ASN A 224 -6.61 0.82 11.38
N SER A 225 -6.40 0.46 10.12
CA SER A 225 -5.12 0.62 9.41
C SER A 225 -4.91 2.05 8.90
N TYR A 226 -4.99 3.02 9.82
CA TYR A 226 -4.75 4.41 9.48
C TYR A 226 -3.27 4.66 9.21
N HIS A 227 -3.03 5.33 8.10
CA HIS A 227 -1.67 5.67 7.68
C HIS A 227 -1.68 6.98 6.90
N GLY A 228 -0.51 7.60 6.78
CA GLY A 228 -0.33 8.84 6.04
C GLY A 228 1.13 9.07 5.72
N VAL A 229 1.41 10.09 4.94
CA VAL A 229 2.79 10.49 4.62
C VAL A 229 3.03 11.89 5.17
N LYS A 230 4.07 12.01 6.01
CA LYS A 230 4.52 13.29 6.54
C LYS A 230 4.96 14.20 5.38
N ARG A 231 4.58 15.49 5.43
CA ARG A 231 4.97 16.45 4.41
C ARG A 231 6.49 16.45 4.23
N SER A 232 6.94 16.28 3.00
CA SER A 232 8.35 16.46 2.66
C SER A 232 8.68 17.94 2.50
N LYS A 233 9.91 18.33 2.83
CA LYS A 233 10.39 19.70 2.61
C LYS A 233 10.36 20.06 1.12
N GLU A 234 10.02 21.29 0.79
CA GLU A 234 9.81 21.68 -0.61
C GLU A 234 11.12 21.81 -1.39
N LYS A 235 12.10 22.49 -0.82
CA LYS A 235 13.35 22.84 -1.52
C LYS A 235 14.46 21.80 -1.38
N GLU A 236 14.53 21.11 -0.24
CA GLU A 236 15.68 20.25 0.10
C GLU A 236 15.40 18.74 -0.10
N CYS A 237 14.16 18.37 -0.39
CA CYS A 237 13.82 16.97 -0.51
C CYS A 237 14.14 16.44 -1.91
N PRO A 238 15.01 15.44 -2.02
CA PRO A 238 15.27 14.79 -3.30
C PRO A 238 13.99 14.16 -3.85
N LYS A 239 13.93 13.96 -5.16
CA LYS A 239 12.83 13.22 -5.78
C LYS A 239 12.68 11.85 -5.11
N ARG A 240 11.49 11.56 -4.62
CA ARG A 240 11.17 10.31 -3.99
C ARG A 240 10.53 9.37 -5.01
N PHE A 241 11.25 8.31 -5.35
CA PHE A 241 10.72 7.24 -6.19
C PHE A 241 10.23 6.08 -5.33
N PHE A 242 9.06 5.58 -5.64
CA PHE A 242 8.44 4.47 -4.90
C PHE A 242 7.40 3.73 -5.74
N ILE A 243 7.11 2.51 -5.32
CA ILE A 243 6.05 1.69 -5.90
C ILE A 243 5.03 1.45 -4.79
N TYR A 244 3.76 1.66 -5.10
CA TYR A 244 2.64 1.49 -4.17
C TYR A 244 1.59 0.58 -4.80
N GLY A 245 0.91 -0.21 -3.97
CA GLY A 245 -0.18 -1.07 -4.41
C GLY A 245 -0.95 -1.69 -3.26
#